data_a22df0af6e3e60710c6d9981bc3c2705
#
_entry.id   a22df0af6e3e60710c6d9981bc3c2705
#
_cell.length_a   1.000
_cell.length_b   1.000
_cell.length_c   1.000
_cell.angle_alpha   90.00
_cell.angle_beta   90.00
_cell.angle_gamma   90.00
#
_symmetry.space_group_name_H-M   'P 1'
#
loop_
_entity.id
_entity.type
_entity.pdbx_description
1 polymer ?
#
loop_
_entity_poly.entity_id
_entity_poly.type
_entity_poly.pdbx_seq_one_letter_code
_entity_poly.pdbx_strand_id
1 'polypeptide(L)'
;MLKSQTILLWRNPYQGSTMLVRRSLLDKALPFPDGVSFHDSWLAILSCFAGGIVYSPHAVSLYRMHGNNASGDKMQPMSRIKALYARLLGLKANDRIPMIQGIIDRVGDLNDNQTDYLNRMLQYFRDDSLGQKIRNAAYLIGNYRTIFTKA
;
A
#
# COMPACT_ATOMS: atom_id res chain seq x y z
N MET A 1 2.21 -14.89 8.27
CA MET A 1 1.01 -14.19 7.81
C MET A 1 1.08 -12.76 8.31
N LEU A 2 1.01 -11.75 7.45
CA LEU A 2 0.97 -10.37 7.91
C LEU A 2 -0.26 -10.19 8.79
N LYS A 3 -0.05 -9.69 10.02
CA LYS A 3 -1.13 -9.48 11.01
C LYS A 3 -2.21 -8.49 10.54
N SER A 4 -1.94 -7.72 9.48
CA SER A 4 -2.91 -6.83 8.84
C SER A 4 -2.48 -6.50 7.40
N GLN A 5 -3.33 -6.79 6.44
CA GLN A 5 -3.12 -6.45 5.03
C GLN A 5 -3.16 -4.92 4.79
N THR A 6 -3.83 -4.18 5.66
CA THR A 6 -3.89 -2.71 5.64
C THR A 6 -2.54 -2.01 5.70
N ILE A 7 -1.50 -2.68 6.25
CA ILE A 7 -0.15 -2.11 6.27
C ILE A 7 0.37 -1.81 4.86
N LEU A 8 -0.10 -2.55 3.84
CA LEU A 8 0.29 -2.36 2.45
C LEU A 8 -0.17 -1.00 1.88
N LEU A 9 -1.25 -0.45 2.40
CA LEU A 9 -1.69 0.91 2.06
C LEU A 9 -0.67 1.98 2.49
N TRP A 10 0.16 1.67 3.49
CA TRP A 10 1.13 2.61 4.07
C TRP A 10 2.58 2.28 3.70
N ARG A 11 2.91 1.00 3.57
CA ARG A 11 4.27 0.55 3.19
C ARG A 11 4.21 -0.79 2.48
N ASN A 12 5.10 -0.99 1.51
CA ASN A 12 5.29 -2.28 0.87
C ASN A 12 6.41 -3.07 1.58
N PRO A 13 6.11 -4.23 2.20
CA PRO A 13 7.11 -5.13 2.75
C PRO A 13 7.61 -6.18 1.74
N TYR A 14 7.01 -6.25 0.55
CA TYR A 14 7.33 -7.23 -0.47
C TYR A 14 8.35 -6.70 -1.48
N GLN A 15 9.18 -7.59 -1.99
CA GLN A 15 10.09 -7.32 -3.10
C GLN A 15 9.54 -7.93 -4.38
N GLY A 16 9.55 -7.18 -5.47
CA GLY A 16 9.05 -7.63 -6.77
C GLY A 16 9.71 -8.93 -7.26
N SER A 17 11.02 -9.10 -7.01
CA SER A 17 11.77 -10.32 -7.36
C SER A 17 11.35 -11.58 -6.63
N THR A 18 10.55 -11.48 -5.56
CA THR A 18 10.05 -12.61 -4.77
C THR A 18 8.54 -12.84 -4.94
N MET A 19 7.92 -12.15 -5.89
CA MET A 19 6.48 -12.25 -6.12
C MET A 19 6.17 -13.22 -7.27
N LEU A 20 5.20 -14.10 -7.04
CA LEU A 20 4.53 -14.87 -8.08
C LEU A 20 3.09 -14.37 -8.19
N VAL A 21 2.69 -13.92 -9.37
CA VAL A 21 1.41 -13.25 -9.58
C VAL A 21 0.55 -14.07 -10.54
N ARG A 22 -0.71 -14.30 -10.16
CA ARG A 22 -1.68 -14.98 -11.04
C ARG A 22 -2.01 -14.10 -12.24
N ARG A 23 -2.24 -14.71 -13.40
CA ARG A 23 -2.63 -14.01 -14.64
C ARG A 23 -3.89 -13.17 -14.43
N SER A 24 -4.89 -13.70 -13.75
CA SER A 24 -6.14 -12.98 -13.47
C SER A 24 -5.95 -11.68 -12.63
N LEU A 25 -4.90 -11.63 -11.81
CA LEU A 25 -4.55 -10.38 -11.12
C LEU A 25 -3.84 -9.40 -12.06
N LEU A 26 -2.98 -9.89 -12.94
CA LEU A 26 -2.31 -9.04 -13.94
C LEU A 26 -3.33 -8.41 -14.90
N ASP A 27 -4.35 -9.16 -15.31
CA ASP A 27 -5.42 -8.65 -16.18
C ASP A 27 -6.18 -7.48 -15.53
N LYS A 28 -6.31 -7.48 -14.19
CA LYS A 28 -6.85 -6.36 -13.42
C LYS A 28 -5.81 -5.24 -13.18
N ALA A 29 -4.54 -5.59 -13.08
CA ALA A 29 -3.48 -4.65 -12.72
C ALA A 29 -3.04 -3.78 -13.91
N LEU A 30 -3.16 -4.28 -15.13
CA LEU A 30 -2.67 -3.64 -16.34
C LEU A 30 -3.77 -2.82 -17.07
N PRO A 31 -3.37 -1.70 -17.71
CA PRO A 31 -2.10 -1.01 -17.56
C PRO A 31 -1.92 -0.47 -16.14
N PHE A 32 -0.70 -0.27 -15.67
CA PHE A 32 -0.50 0.31 -14.34
C PHE A 32 -1.06 1.73 -14.28
N PRO A 33 -1.64 2.15 -13.14
CA PRO A 33 -2.11 3.52 -13.00
C PRO A 33 -0.95 4.52 -13.13
N ASP A 34 -1.19 5.63 -13.83
CA ASP A 34 -0.21 6.70 -13.97
C ASP A 34 0.20 7.23 -12.59
N GLY A 35 1.51 7.47 -12.40
CA GLY A 35 2.06 7.93 -11.13
C GLY A 35 2.42 6.82 -10.14
N VAL A 36 2.22 5.55 -10.48
CA VAL A 36 2.68 4.41 -9.68
C VAL A 36 4.14 4.13 -9.97
N SER A 37 5.03 4.42 -9.01
CA SER A 37 6.47 4.27 -9.18
C SER A 37 6.98 2.84 -9.01
N PHE A 38 6.29 2.02 -8.20
CA PHE A 38 6.74 0.68 -7.82
C PHE A 38 5.69 -0.38 -8.14
N HIS A 39 6.00 -1.23 -9.13
CA HIS A 39 5.11 -2.30 -9.57
C HIS A 39 4.77 -3.31 -8.47
N ASP A 40 5.73 -3.65 -7.62
CA ASP A 40 5.54 -4.58 -6.50
C ASP A 40 4.56 -4.02 -5.45
N SER A 41 4.63 -2.73 -5.19
CA SER A 41 3.72 -2.03 -4.28
C SER A 41 2.28 -2.07 -4.81
N TRP A 42 2.10 -1.81 -6.11
CA TRP A 42 0.80 -1.85 -6.76
C TRP A 42 0.21 -3.27 -6.78
N LEU A 43 0.98 -4.26 -7.21
CA LEU A 43 0.54 -5.65 -7.27
C LEU A 43 0.19 -6.20 -5.89
N ALA A 44 0.99 -5.87 -4.87
CA ALA A 44 0.74 -6.31 -3.50
C ALA A 44 -0.56 -5.70 -2.94
N ILE A 45 -0.79 -4.41 -3.13
CA ILE A 45 -1.98 -3.75 -2.59
C ILE A 45 -3.24 -4.20 -3.33
N LEU A 46 -3.20 -4.29 -4.67
CA LEU A 46 -4.32 -4.78 -5.47
C LEU A 46 -4.71 -6.21 -5.09
N SER A 47 -3.72 -7.09 -4.86
CA SER A 47 -3.99 -8.47 -4.49
C SER A 47 -4.73 -8.61 -3.17
N CYS A 48 -4.55 -7.69 -2.21
CA CYS A 48 -5.29 -7.70 -0.95
C CYS A 48 -6.81 -7.54 -1.16
N PHE A 49 -7.20 -6.77 -2.16
CA PHE A 49 -8.62 -6.52 -2.48
C PHE A 49 -9.16 -7.49 -3.53
N ALA A 50 -8.31 -8.12 -4.33
CA ALA A 50 -8.71 -8.96 -5.47
C ALA A 50 -8.38 -10.46 -5.30
N GLY A 51 -8.28 -10.97 -4.07
CA GLY A 51 -8.11 -12.41 -3.85
C GLY A 51 -7.12 -12.79 -2.74
N GLY A 52 -6.32 -11.84 -2.25
CA GLY A 52 -5.42 -12.06 -1.14
C GLY A 52 -3.98 -12.43 -1.52
N ILE A 53 -3.15 -12.58 -0.51
CA ILE A 53 -1.72 -12.90 -0.62
C ILE A 53 -1.42 -14.17 0.17
N VAL A 54 -0.73 -15.11 -0.45
CA VAL A 54 -0.19 -16.30 0.20
C VAL A 54 1.31 -16.10 0.41
N TYR A 55 1.76 -16.33 1.63
CA TYR A 55 3.17 -16.23 2.00
C TYR A 55 3.80 -17.62 2.04
N SER A 56 4.96 -17.78 1.36
CA SER A 56 5.81 -18.95 1.50
C SER A 56 6.97 -18.64 2.48
N PRO A 57 7.21 -19.47 3.49
CA PRO A 57 8.33 -19.28 4.42
C PRO A 57 9.68 -19.72 3.84
N HIS A 58 9.68 -20.38 2.67
CA HIS A 58 10.90 -20.88 2.06
C HIS A 58 11.67 -19.77 1.36
N ALA A 59 12.97 -19.70 1.59
CA ALA A 59 13.87 -18.81 0.86
C ALA A 59 14.03 -19.33 -0.58
N VAL A 60 13.54 -18.54 -1.56
CA VAL A 60 13.56 -18.93 -2.98
C VAL A 60 14.55 -18.09 -3.81
N SER A 61 15.15 -17.07 -3.21
CA SER A 61 16.12 -16.20 -3.88
C SER A 61 17.14 -15.64 -2.89
N LEU A 62 18.32 -15.30 -3.42
CA LEU A 62 19.35 -14.57 -2.70
C LEU A 62 19.42 -13.12 -3.21
N TYR A 63 19.39 -12.17 -2.31
CA TYR A 63 19.49 -10.76 -2.64
C TYR A 63 20.92 -10.27 -2.46
N ARG A 64 21.59 -9.92 -3.58
CA ARG A 64 22.92 -9.37 -3.54
C ARG A 64 22.88 -7.90 -3.09
N MET A 65 23.58 -7.61 -2.00
CA MET A 65 23.75 -6.24 -1.52
C MET A 65 24.95 -5.59 -2.19
N HIS A 66 24.75 -4.43 -2.78
CA HIS A 66 25.81 -3.55 -3.30
C HIS A 66 25.38 -2.08 -3.13
N GLY A 67 26.36 -1.14 -3.22
CA GLY A 67 26.12 0.28 -2.92
C GLY A 67 25.07 0.98 -3.80
N ASN A 68 24.75 0.41 -4.97
CA ASN A 68 23.80 0.99 -5.94
C ASN A 68 22.43 0.30 -5.94
N ASN A 69 22.08 -0.43 -4.88
CA ASN A 69 20.75 -1.04 -4.79
C ASN A 69 19.66 0.04 -4.65
N ALA A 70 18.58 -0.08 -5.43
CA ALA A 70 17.43 0.83 -5.36
C ALA A 70 16.73 0.81 -3.97
N SER A 71 16.86 -0.31 -3.25
CA SER A 71 16.37 -0.47 -1.89
C SER A 71 17.49 -1.06 -1.03
N GLY A 72 17.77 -0.46 0.12
CA GLY A 72 18.76 -1.01 1.05
C GLY A 72 19.76 -0.04 1.66
N ASP A 73 19.67 1.24 1.35
CA ASP A 73 20.45 2.25 2.08
C ASP A 73 20.09 2.21 3.57
N LYS A 74 21.13 2.08 4.41
CA LYS A 74 21.02 2.21 5.85
C LYS A 74 20.58 3.64 6.15
N MET A 75 19.27 3.88 6.22
CA MET A 75 18.75 5.18 6.59
C MET A 75 19.32 5.59 7.96
N GLN A 76 20.04 6.70 7.99
CA GLN A 76 20.51 7.33 9.21
C GLN A 76 19.31 7.58 10.17
N PRO A 77 19.48 7.46 11.51
CA PRO A 77 18.39 7.63 12.48
C PRO A 77 17.59 8.93 12.28
N MET A 78 18.27 10.02 11.99
CA MET A 78 17.66 11.34 11.73
C MET A 78 16.79 11.32 10.47
N SER A 79 17.16 10.54 9.45
CA SER A 79 16.34 10.38 8.23
C SER A 79 15.09 9.54 8.50
N ARG A 80 15.11 8.61 9.46
CA ARG A 80 13.94 7.84 9.88
C ARG A 80 12.88 8.71 10.54
N ILE A 81 13.29 9.65 11.41
CA ILE A 81 12.38 10.61 12.05
C ILE A 81 11.76 11.53 10.99
N LYS A 82 12.58 12.10 10.10
CA LYS A 82 12.08 12.94 8.99
C LYS A 82 11.12 12.14 8.08
N ALA A 83 11.42 10.88 7.78
CA ALA A 83 10.56 10.02 6.98
C ALA A 83 9.25 9.69 7.70
N LEU A 84 9.27 9.51 9.03
CA LEU A 84 8.07 9.34 9.84
C LEU A 84 7.20 10.60 9.81
N TYR A 85 7.79 11.77 10.02
CA TYR A 85 7.08 13.05 9.91
C TYR A 85 6.50 13.26 8.51
N ALA A 86 7.27 13.01 7.46
CA ALA A 86 6.79 13.12 6.08
C ALA A 86 5.61 12.17 5.80
N ARG A 87 5.59 10.98 6.42
CA ARG A 87 4.47 10.04 6.34
C ARG A 87 3.25 10.52 7.11
N LEU A 88 3.44 10.98 8.35
CA LEU A 88 2.35 11.51 9.20
C LEU A 88 1.69 12.75 8.59
N LEU A 89 2.47 13.56 7.88
CA LEU A 89 1.97 14.75 7.18
C LEU A 89 1.48 14.47 5.75
N GLY A 90 1.53 13.22 5.28
CA GLY A 90 1.12 12.85 3.92
C GLY A 90 2.01 13.44 2.79
N LEU A 91 3.20 13.95 3.11
CA LEU A 91 4.09 14.65 2.17
C LEU A 91 4.73 13.75 1.10
N LYS A 92 4.55 12.42 1.17
CA LYS A 92 5.00 11.44 0.17
C LYS A 92 3.83 10.60 -0.35
N ALA A 93 2.73 11.26 -0.66
CA ALA A 93 1.48 10.61 -1.07
C ALA A 93 1.35 10.37 -2.57
N ASN A 94 2.28 10.88 -3.39
CA ASN A 94 2.14 10.92 -4.85
C ASN A 94 1.84 9.53 -5.47
N ASP A 95 2.44 8.46 -4.93
CA ASP A 95 2.19 7.09 -5.42
C ASP A 95 0.90 6.47 -4.85
N ARG A 96 0.40 6.97 -3.71
CA ARG A 96 -0.72 6.34 -2.99
C ARG A 96 -2.07 6.70 -3.57
N ILE A 97 -2.24 7.95 -3.98
CA ILE A 97 -3.48 8.42 -4.59
C ILE A 97 -3.83 7.59 -5.83
N PRO A 98 -2.95 7.43 -6.84
CA PRO A 98 -3.26 6.61 -8.00
C PRO A 98 -3.45 5.12 -7.68
N MET A 99 -2.75 4.58 -6.69
CA MET A 99 -2.96 3.19 -6.26
C MET A 99 -4.35 2.99 -5.65
N ILE A 100 -4.77 3.88 -4.75
CA ILE A 100 -6.08 3.78 -4.09
C ILE A 100 -7.20 3.99 -5.11
N GLN A 101 -7.07 4.99 -5.97
CA GLN A 101 -8.03 5.22 -7.04
C GLN A 101 -8.12 3.99 -7.96
N GLY A 102 -6.98 3.44 -8.37
CA GLY A 102 -6.95 2.24 -9.20
C GLY A 102 -7.59 1.00 -8.55
N ILE A 103 -7.57 0.87 -7.22
CA ILE A 103 -8.30 -0.19 -6.51
C ILE A 103 -9.80 0.04 -6.64
N ILE A 104 -10.27 1.26 -6.34
CA ILE A 104 -11.69 1.62 -6.41
C ILE A 104 -12.24 1.38 -7.82
N ASP A 105 -11.48 1.73 -8.84
CA ASP A 105 -11.91 1.65 -10.25
C ASP A 105 -11.91 0.21 -10.80
N ARG A 106 -11.10 -0.69 -10.25
CA ARG A 106 -10.82 -2.02 -10.84
C ARG A 106 -11.30 -3.21 -10.04
N VAL A 107 -11.61 -3.02 -8.76
CA VAL A 107 -12.14 -4.06 -7.88
C VAL A 107 -13.65 -3.85 -7.76
N GLY A 108 -14.42 -4.64 -8.52
CA GLY A 108 -15.89 -4.47 -8.62
C GLY A 108 -16.69 -4.98 -7.42
N ASP A 109 -16.05 -5.74 -6.53
CA ASP A 109 -16.67 -6.42 -5.37
C ASP A 109 -16.19 -5.87 -4.02
N LEU A 110 -15.83 -4.57 -3.99
CA LEU A 110 -15.55 -3.87 -2.74
C LEU A 110 -16.84 -3.76 -1.89
N ASN A 111 -16.74 -4.17 -0.62
CA ASN A 111 -17.83 -3.92 0.31
C ASN A 111 -17.83 -2.45 0.81
N ASP A 112 -18.94 -2.05 1.46
CA ASP A 112 -19.13 -0.66 1.92
C ASP A 112 -18.01 -0.19 2.85
N ASN A 113 -17.54 -1.05 3.75
CA ASN A 113 -16.44 -0.72 4.67
C ASN A 113 -15.12 -0.49 3.93
N GLN A 114 -14.82 -1.29 2.91
CA GLN A 114 -13.64 -1.13 2.08
C GLN A 114 -13.71 0.17 1.27
N THR A 115 -14.85 0.43 0.69
CA THR A 115 -15.10 1.64 -0.10
C THR A 115 -14.98 2.90 0.74
N ASP A 116 -15.62 2.94 1.92
CA ASP A 116 -15.52 4.10 2.83
C ASP A 116 -14.07 4.30 3.32
N TYR A 117 -13.38 3.22 3.68
CA TYR A 117 -11.99 3.29 4.11
C TYR A 117 -11.06 3.86 3.03
N LEU A 118 -11.18 3.38 1.78
CA LEU A 118 -10.38 3.84 0.65
C LEU A 118 -10.69 5.31 0.31
N ASN A 119 -11.96 5.72 0.35
CA ASN A 119 -12.37 7.10 0.13
C ASN A 119 -11.82 8.03 1.22
N ARG A 120 -11.88 7.64 2.47
CA ARG A 120 -11.28 8.40 3.59
C ARG A 120 -9.76 8.50 3.46
N MET A 121 -9.12 7.46 2.96
CA MET A 121 -7.68 7.47 2.70
C MET A 121 -7.32 8.42 1.55
N LEU A 122 -8.12 8.47 0.48
CA LEU A 122 -7.97 9.48 -0.58
C LEU A 122 -8.12 10.90 -0.04
N GLN A 123 -9.14 11.14 0.78
CA GLN A 123 -9.33 12.44 1.43
C GLN A 123 -8.13 12.81 2.31
N TYR A 124 -7.62 11.88 3.11
CA TYR A 124 -6.45 12.12 3.94
C TYR A 124 -5.22 12.57 3.13
N PHE A 125 -5.01 12.01 1.95
CA PHE A 125 -3.87 12.37 1.10
C PHE A 125 -4.11 13.65 0.26
N ARG A 126 -5.35 13.95 -0.11
CA ARG A 126 -5.72 15.12 -0.94
C ARG A 126 -5.94 16.39 -0.15
N ASP A 127 -6.34 16.26 1.11
CA ASP A 127 -6.75 17.39 1.94
C ASP A 127 -5.54 18.22 2.40
N ASP A 128 -5.66 19.54 2.35
CA ASP A 128 -4.64 20.46 2.87
C ASP A 128 -4.92 20.89 4.32
N SER A 129 -6.17 20.69 4.78
CA SER A 129 -6.59 21.05 6.14
C SER A 129 -6.06 20.06 7.17
N LEU A 130 -5.25 20.55 8.12
CA LEU A 130 -4.72 19.73 9.21
C LEU A 130 -5.83 19.08 10.06
N GLY A 131 -6.91 19.83 10.32
CA GLY A 131 -8.04 19.31 11.08
C GLY A 131 -8.73 18.13 10.40
N GLN A 132 -8.89 18.18 9.06
CA GLN A 132 -9.46 17.09 8.29
C GLN A 132 -8.51 15.89 8.23
N LYS A 133 -7.22 16.13 8.03
CA LYS A 133 -6.20 15.07 8.09
C LYS A 133 -6.22 14.32 9.42
N ILE A 134 -6.32 15.02 10.54
CA ILE A 134 -6.39 14.40 11.87
C ILE A 134 -7.65 13.53 12.00
N ARG A 135 -8.83 14.03 11.59
CA ARG A 135 -10.07 13.27 11.62
C ARG A 135 -9.99 11.99 10.77
N ASN A 136 -9.52 12.13 9.55
CA ASN A 136 -9.35 10.99 8.64
C ASN A 136 -8.30 9.99 9.17
N ALA A 137 -7.18 10.46 9.71
CA ALA A 137 -6.18 9.59 10.34
C ALA A 137 -6.75 8.82 11.54
N ALA A 138 -7.51 9.47 12.42
CA ALA A 138 -8.15 8.81 13.56
C ALA A 138 -9.12 7.70 13.09
N TYR A 139 -9.94 7.98 12.07
CA TYR A 139 -10.82 6.98 11.46
C TYR A 139 -10.03 5.80 10.89
N LEU A 140 -8.98 6.07 10.09
CA LEU A 140 -8.17 5.04 9.45
C LEU A 140 -7.46 4.15 10.48
N ILE A 141 -6.97 4.72 11.58
CA ILE A 141 -6.35 3.98 12.67
C ILE A 141 -7.39 3.12 13.42
N GLY A 142 -8.58 3.66 13.68
CA GLY A 142 -9.65 2.93 14.36
C GLY A 142 -10.19 1.75 13.57
N ASN A 143 -10.25 1.87 12.24
CA ASN A 143 -10.92 0.90 11.36
C ASN A 143 -9.99 0.01 10.54
N TYR A 144 -8.66 0.10 10.71
CA TYR A 144 -7.71 -0.64 9.86
C TYR A 144 -7.83 -2.17 9.93
N ARG A 145 -8.42 -2.71 10.98
CA ARG A 145 -8.60 -4.17 11.16
C ARG A 145 -9.85 -4.71 10.50
N THR A 146 -10.86 -3.89 10.35
CA THR A 146 -12.20 -4.33 9.92
C THR A 146 -12.35 -4.47 8.42
N ILE A 147 -11.55 -3.78 7.61
CA ILE A 147 -11.71 -3.77 6.14
C ILE A 147 -11.42 -5.10 5.46
N PHE A 148 -10.68 -6.01 6.11
CA PHE A 148 -10.36 -7.35 5.59
C PHE A 148 -10.97 -8.49 6.42
N THR A 149 -11.74 -8.20 7.44
CA THR A 149 -12.54 -9.21 8.13
C THR A 149 -13.75 -9.51 7.26
N LYS A 150 -13.90 -10.78 6.86
CA LYS A 150 -15.15 -11.25 6.27
C LYS A 150 -16.25 -11.08 7.32
N ALA A 151 -17.33 -10.41 6.93
CA ALA A 151 -18.57 -10.43 7.68
C ALA A 151 -19.12 -11.86 7.79
#